data_e239f9a6d67a320ebcee0b50d2df762c
#
_entry.id   e239f9a6d67a320ebcee0b50d2df762c
#
_cell.length_a   1.000
_cell.length_b   1.000
_cell.length_c   1.000
_cell.angle_alpha   90.00
_cell.angle_beta   90.00
_cell.angle_gamma   90.00
#
_symmetry.space_group_name_H-M   'P 1'
#
loop_
_entity.id
_entity.type
_entity.pdbx_description
1 polymer ?
#
loop_
_entity_poly.entity_id
_entity_poly.type
_entity_poly.pdbx_seq_one_letter_code
_entity_poly.pdbx_strand_id
1 'polypeptide(L)'
;IGTEKLEIIRAIKLENLKVKHFIVRHGIEENEALIVESVLIDFLTFKDFAEVAKISNIVAGHYSFNQGIKTVNECEILYNCEVLKNEDIKHNILVININKTYDNKRKKKSENPIYDRPNIYEATRGWWVLDKNRAENSDFVLAEYKGVIRAVFEPIKWVQDIENRGVKRWGFEGSEVTVKEILDIYMNKEVPKIRGMANPIRYFEKTPTTTGY
;
A
#
# COMPACT_ATOMS: atom_id res chain seq x y z
N ILE A 1 -0.26 -1.90 38.50
CA ILE A 1 -0.37 -2.54 37.16
C ILE A 1 0.50 -1.84 36.09
N GLY A 2 0.96 -0.57 36.35
CA GLY A 2 1.82 0.14 35.37
C GLY A 2 3.33 -0.10 35.49
N THR A 3 3.81 -0.66 36.57
CA THR A 3 5.24 -0.73 36.91
C THR A 3 6.00 -1.79 36.12
N GLU A 4 5.52 -3.02 36.06
CA GLU A 4 6.20 -4.15 35.42
C GLU A 4 6.37 -3.93 33.89
N LYS A 5 5.31 -3.53 33.21
CA LYS A 5 5.37 -3.20 31.78
C LYS A 5 6.38 -2.08 31.49
N LEU A 6 6.42 -1.06 32.34
CA LEU A 6 7.36 0.05 32.17
C LEU A 6 8.81 -0.37 32.43
N GLU A 7 9.04 -1.28 33.40
CA GLU A 7 10.35 -1.85 33.70
C GLU A 7 10.87 -2.68 32.53
N ILE A 8 10.03 -3.53 31.94
CA ILE A 8 10.38 -4.31 30.74
C ILE A 8 10.75 -3.38 29.58
N ILE A 9 9.95 -2.34 29.31
CA ILE A 9 10.24 -1.38 28.25
C ILE A 9 11.57 -0.65 28.52
N ARG A 10 11.86 -0.29 29.76
CA ARG A 10 13.14 0.34 30.13
C ARG A 10 14.32 -0.60 29.92
N ALA A 11 14.20 -1.87 30.32
CA ALA A 11 15.23 -2.89 30.11
C ALA A 11 15.52 -3.08 28.63
N ILE A 12 14.50 -3.21 27.76
CA ILE A 12 14.65 -3.32 26.30
C ILE A 12 15.42 -2.09 25.73
N LYS A 13 15.11 -0.91 26.20
CA LYS A 13 15.79 0.32 25.75
C LYS A 13 17.24 0.41 26.22
N LEU A 14 17.55 -0.07 27.44
CA LEU A 14 18.93 -0.12 27.94
C LEU A 14 19.83 -1.05 27.13
N GLU A 15 19.26 -2.12 26.56
CA GLU A 15 19.95 -3.05 25.64
C GLU A 15 20.06 -2.51 24.20
N ASN A 16 19.74 -1.21 23.96
CA ASN A 16 19.66 -0.59 22.63
C ASN A 16 18.68 -1.31 21.67
N LEU A 17 17.74 -2.07 22.17
CA LEU A 17 16.68 -2.71 21.42
C LEU A 17 15.48 -1.77 21.24
N LYS A 18 14.69 -2.00 20.20
CA LYS A 18 13.47 -1.23 19.91
C LYS A 18 12.23 -2.00 20.27
N VAL A 19 11.34 -1.37 21.05
CA VAL A 19 9.99 -1.90 21.27
C VAL A 19 9.19 -1.74 19.96
N LYS A 20 8.64 -2.84 19.46
CA LYS A 20 7.75 -2.83 18.29
C LYS A 20 6.31 -2.75 18.77
N HIS A 21 5.55 -1.84 18.20
CA HIS A 21 4.13 -1.66 18.47
C HIS A 21 3.31 -2.10 17.25
N PHE A 22 2.27 -2.87 17.51
CA PHE A 22 1.33 -3.31 16.48
C PHE A 22 -0.08 -3.00 16.92
N ILE A 23 -0.91 -2.59 15.98
CA ILE A 23 -2.35 -2.49 16.15
C ILE A 23 -2.94 -3.80 15.61
N VAL A 24 -3.53 -4.60 16.48
CA VAL A 24 -4.06 -5.93 16.14
C VAL A 24 -5.33 -5.82 15.31
N ARG A 25 -6.19 -4.86 15.65
CA ARG A 25 -7.43 -4.55 14.93
C ARG A 25 -7.66 -3.05 14.97
N HIS A 26 -8.20 -2.49 13.90
CA HIS A 26 -8.51 -1.06 13.80
C HIS A 26 -9.82 -0.84 13.02
N GLY A 27 -10.39 0.37 13.12
CA GLY A 27 -11.67 0.69 12.50
C GLY A 27 -12.84 -0.09 13.12
N ILE A 28 -12.80 -0.26 14.44
CA ILE A 28 -13.82 -0.93 15.26
C ILE A 28 -14.25 -0.01 16.41
N GLU A 29 -15.44 -0.24 16.92
CA GLU A 29 -15.96 0.48 18.08
C GLU A 29 -15.30 0.03 19.39
N GLU A 30 -15.39 0.84 20.46
CA GLU A 30 -14.74 0.58 21.74
C GLU A 30 -15.14 -0.77 22.35
N ASN A 31 -16.44 -1.09 22.33
CA ASN A 31 -16.93 -2.37 22.86
C ASN A 31 -16.36 -3.57 22.06
N GLU A 32 -16.21 -3.45 20.76
CA GLU A 32 -15.61 -4.49 19.93
C GLU A 32 -14.11 -4.63 20.24
N ALA A 33 -13.43 -3.50 20.49
CA ALA A 33 -12.01 -3.50 20.88
C ALA A 33 -11.80 -4.23 22.21
N LEU A 34 -12.65 -4.00 23.22
CA LEU A 34 -12.59 -4.67 24.52
C LEU A 34 -12.84 -6.19 24.41
N ILE A 35 -13.73 -6.62 23.51
CA ILE A 35 -13.96 -8.04 23.24
C ILE A 35 -12.70 -8.66 22.61
N VAL A 36 -12.13 -8.01 21.60
CA VAL A 36 -10.90 -8.48 20.93
C VAL A 36 -9.75 -8.56 21.94
N GLU A 37 -9.58 -7.55 22.80
CA GLU A 37 -8.56 -7.54 23.85
C GLU A 37 -8.72 -8.73 24.82
N SER A 38 -9.94 -8.95 25.34
CA SER A 38 -10.20 -10.04 26.29
C SER A 38 -9.91 -11.41 25.66
N VAL A 39 -10.38 -11.65 24.44
CA VAL A 39 -10.12 -12.90 23.71
C VAL A 39 -8.62 -13.14 23.50
N LEU A 40 -7.86 -12.07 23.16
CA LEU A 40 -6.41 -12.19 22.97
C LEU A 40 -5.69 -12.47 24.29
N ILE A 41 -6.09 -11.81 25.39
CA ILE A 41 -5.53 -12.09 26.72
C ILE A 41 -5.79 -13.54 27.09
N ASP A 42 -7.03 -14.02 26.97
CA ASP A 42 -7.40 -15.39 27.30
C ASP A 42 -6.60 -16.38 26.43
N PHE A 43 -6.50 -16.14 25.13
CA PHE A 43 -5.77 -16.98 24.19
C PHE A 43 -4.27 -17.05 24.50
N LEU A 44 -3.64 -15.91 24.80
CA LEU A 44 -2.19 -15.83 25.08
C LEU A 44 -1.81 -16.34 26.47
N THR A 45 -2.75 -16.32 27.43
CA THR A 45 -2.51 -16.78 28.79
C THR A 45 -2.88 -18.23 29.02
N PHE A 46 -3.65 -18.84 28.12
CA PHE A 46 -4.03 -20.24 28.24
C PHE A 46 -2.87 -21.16 27.83
N LYS A 47 -2.39 -21.95 28.79
CA LYS A 47 -1.15 -22.74 28.64
C LYS A 47 -1.16 -23.68 27.44
N ASP A 48 -2.28 -24.32 27.15
CA ASP A 48 -2.40 -25.30 26.06
C ASP A 48 -2.30 -24.67 24.66
N PHE A 49 -2.60 -23.39 24.54
CA PHE A 49 -2.42 -22.64 23.29
C PHE A 49 -1.02 -22.03 23.11
N ALA A 50 -0.32 -21.72 24.21
CA ALA A 50 1.01 -21.14 24.18
C ALA A 50 2.06 -22.10 23.57
N GLU A 51 1.84 -23.43 23.68
CA GLU A 51 2.74 -24.47 23.16
C GLU A 51 2.43 -24.89 21.71
N VAL A 52 1.24 -24.55 21.16
CA VAL A 52 0.72 -25.11 19.90
C VAL A 52 0.44 -24.06 18.83
N ALA A 53 1.12 -22.95 18.82
CA ALA A 53 0.87 -21.84 17.89
C ALA A 53 1.19 -22.16 16.40
N LYS A 54 0.80 -23.35 15.91
CA LYS A 54 0.70 -23.63 14.47
C LYS A 54 -0.76 -23.54 14.03
N ILE A 55 -1.23 -22.31 13.79
CA ILE A 55 -2.54 -22.10 13.18
C ILE A 55 -2.48 -22.58 11.73
N SER A 56 -3.21 -23.64 11.42
CA SER A 56 -3.28 -24.22 10.07
C SER A 56 -4.25 -23.47 9.12
N ASN A 57 -4.79 -22.32 9.54
CA ASN A 57 -5.72 -21.56 8.73
C ASN A 57 -5.03 -20.99 7.48
N ILE A 58 -5.45 -21.49 6.32
CA ILE A 58 -4.97 -21.03 4.99
C ILE A 58 -5.65 -19.69 4.63
N VAL A 59 -6.80 -19.37 5.20
CA VAL A 59 -7.58 -18.17 4.90
C VAL A 59 -7.42 -17.16 6.05
N ALA A 60 -7.04 -15.95 5.72
CA ALA A 60 -7.02 -14.83 6.67
C ALA A 60 -8.47 -14.52 7.15
N GLY A 61 -8.60 -14.10 8.41
CA GLY A 61 -9.89 -13.75 8.99
C GLY A 61 -10.63 -12.67 8.19
N HIS A 62 -11.96 -12.59 8.38
CA HIS A 62 -12.79 -11.57 7.76
C HIS A 62 -12.23 -10.16 8.00
N TYR A 63 -12.18 -9.33 6.95
CA TYR A 63 -11.64 -7.97 6.96
C TYR A 63 -10.18 -7.85 7.39
N SER A 64 -9.42 -8.95 7.50
CA SER A 64 -7.99 -8.91 7.91
C SER A 64 -7.13 -7.99 7.02
N PHE A 65 -7.52 -7.87 5.75
CA PHE A 65 -6.87 -6.98 4.80
C PHE A 65 -7.04 -5.49 5.17
N ASN A 66 -8.27 -5.09 5.50
CA ASN A 66 -8.60 -3.69 5.79
C ASN A 66 -8.38 -3.32 7.26
N GLN A 67 -8.70 -4.21 8.19
CA GLN A 67 -8.75 -3.97 9.62
C GLN A 67 -7.83 -4.89 10.45
N GLY A 68 -7.04 -5.75 9.81
CA GLY A 68 -6.12 -6.68 10.46
C GLY A 68 -4.87 -6.03 11.03
N ILE A 69 -3.96 -6.85 11.52
CA ILE A 69 -2.71 -6.41 12.18
C ILE A 69 -1.90 -5.49 11.27
N LYS A 70 -1.57 -4.31 11.78
CA LYS A 70 -0.71 -3.31 11.15
C LYS A 70 0.23 -2.69 12.17
N THR A 71 1.34 -2.14 11.70
CA THR A 71 2.17 -1.28 12.53
C THR A 71 1.44 0.05 12.80
N VAL A 72 1.81 0.73 13.88
CA VAL A 72 1.27 2.07 14.19
C VAL A 72 1.50 3.03 13.02
N ASN A 73 2.71 3.03 12.45
CA ASN A 73 3.03 3.87 11.30
C ASN A 73 2.15 3.58 10.06
N GLU A 74 1.84 2.31 9.78
CA GLU A 74 0.91 1.96 8.69
C GLU A 74 -0.50 2.47 8.95
N CYS A 75 -0.96 2.45 10.21
CA CYS A 75 -2.26 3.01 10.58
C CYS A 75 -2.26 4.54 10.51
N GLU A 76 -1.20 5.20 11.00
CA GLU A 76 -1.05 6.65 10.90
C GLU A 76 -1.11 7.12 9.44
N ILE A 77 -0.36 6.48 8.56
CA ILE A 77 -0.39 6.78 7.12
C ILE A 77 -1.79 6.50 6.53
N LEU A 78 -2.48 5.46 7.00
CA LEU A 78 -3.79 5.08 6.46
C LEU A 78 -4.90 6.07 6.86
N TYR A 79 -4.86 6.59 8.09
CA TYR A 79 -5.94 7.42 8.64
C TYR A 79 -5.65 8.92 8.65
N ASN A 80 -4.37 9.32 8.62
CA ASN A 80 -3.96 10.73 8.69
C ASN A 80 -3.34 11.23 7.38
N CYS A 81 -3.40 10.45 6.29
CA CYS A 81 -2.86 10.92 5.02
C CYS A 81 -3.69 12.07 4.45
N GLU A 82 -3.01 13.11 4.01
CA GLU A 82 -3.64 14.21 3.28
C GLU A 82 -4.17 13.71 1.93
N VAL A 83 -5.28 14.29 1.49
CA VAL A 83 -5.80 14.03 0.13
C VAL A 83 -4.97 14.84 -0.86
N LEU A 84 -4.48 14.18 -1.92
CA LEU A 84 -3.84 14.86 -3.04
C LEU A 84 -4.87 15.75 -3.74
N LYS A 85 -4.71 17.06 -3.63
CA LYS A 85 -5.61 18.02 -4.27
C LYS A 85 -5.17 18.27 -5.73
N ASN A 86 -6.14 18.60 -6.60
CA ASN A 86 -5.83 18.90 -8.00
C ASN A 86 -4.83 20.07 -8.14
N GLU A 87 -4.90 21.07 -7.25
CA GLU A 87 -3.99 22.22 -7.21
C GLU A 87 -2.53 21.86 -6.90
N ASP A 88 -2.31 20.71 -6.22
CA ASP A 88 -0.98 20.20 -5.87
C ASP A 88 -0.35 19.40 -7.01
N ILE A 89 -1.12 19.07 -8.06
CA ILE A 89 -0.63 18.29 -9.18
C ILE A 89 0.20 19.16 -10.11
N LYS A 90 1.51 19.05 -10.00
CA LYS A 90 2.50 19.84 -10.76
C LYS A 90 2.99 19.15 -12.04
N HIS A 91 2.70 17.88 -12.21
CA HIS A 91 3.18 17.01 -13.28
C HIS A 91 2.03 16.25 -13.91
N ASN A 92 2.18 15.79 -15.14
CA ASN A 92 1.29 14.80 -15.70
C ASN A 92 1.54 13.46 -15.02
N ILE A 93 0.55 12.92 -14.34
CA ILE A 93 0.73 11.70 -13.55
C ILE A 93 -0.23 10.60 -13.99
N LEU A 94 0.29 9.38 -14.00
CA LEU A 94 -0.47 8.17 -14.17
C LEU A 94 -0.54 7.45 -12.83
N VAL A 95 -1.73 7.33 -12.26
CA VAL A 95 -1.95 6.59 -11.01
C VAL A 95 -2.42 5.18 -11.34
N ILE A 96 -1.74 4.19 -10.79
CA ILE A 96 -2.05 2.76 -10.94
C ILE A 96 -2.43 2.17 -9.59
N ASN A 97 -3.69 1.73 -9.47
CA ASN A 97 -4.15 1.01 -8.29
C ASN A 97 -3.65 -0.45 -8.31
N ILE A 98 -2.74 -0.78 -7.41
CA ILE A 98 -2.08 -2.09 -7.34
C ILE A 98 -2.70 -3.04 -6.32
N ASN A 99 -3.86 -2.74 -5.73
CA ASN A 99 -4.48 -3.58 -4.71
C ASN A 99 -4.59 -5.05 -5.13
N LYS A 100 -5.08 -5.29 -6.35
CA LYS A 100 -5.27 -6.65 -6.87
C LYS A 100 -3.96 -7.33 -7.28
N THR A 101 -2.97 -6.57 -7.72
CA THR A 101 -1.69 -7.11 -8.21
C THR A 101 -0.70 -7.33 -7.09
N TYR A 102 -0.64 -6.43 -6.11
CA TYR A 102 0.31 -6.49 -5.00
C TYR A 102 -0.11 -7.47 -3.90
N ASP A 103 -1.41 -7.57 -3.60
CA ASP A 103 -1.93 -8.50 -2.58
C ASP A 103 -1.93 -9.97 -3.03
N ASN A 104 -1.68 -10.22 -4.29
CA ASN A 104 -1.60 -11.58 -4.83
C ASN A 104 -0.37 -12.39 -4.35
N LYS A 105 0.37 -11.91 -3.34
CA LYS A 105 1.48 -12.66 -2.68
C LYS A 105 1.08 -14.08 -2.23
N ARG A 106 -0.22 -14.38 -2.15
CA ARG A 106 -0.76 -15.70 -1.77
C ARG A 106 -1.19 -16.56 -2.95
N LYS A 107 -1.22 -16.04 -4.17
CA LYS A 107 -1.50 -16.86 -5.35
C LYS A 107 -0.23 -17.62 -5.73
N LYS A 108 -0.42 -18.85 -6.25
CA LYS A 108 0.66 -19.63 -6.86
C LYS A 108 1.47 -18.71 -7.77
N LYS A 109 2.80 -18.81 -7.71
CA LYS A 109 3.68 -18.17 -8.69
C LYS A 109 3.09 -18.40 -10.07
N SER A 110 3.01 -17.36 -10.86
CA SER A 110 2.62 -17.49 -12.25
C SER A 110 3.58 -18.50 -12.95
N GLU A 111 3.06 -19.34 -13.82
CA GLU A 111 3.92 -20.20 -14.66
C GLU A 111 4.84 -19.37 -15.55
N ASN A 112 4.44 -18.14 -15.86
CA ASN A 112 5.25 -17.18 -16.59
C ASN A 112 5.81 -16.11 -15.63
N PRO A 113 7.15 -16.05 -15.45
CA PRO A 113 7.82 -15.11 -14.52
C PRO A 113 7.52 -13.63 -14.79
N ILE A 114 7.16 -13.24 -16.02
CA ILE A 114 6.87 -11.85 -16.34
C ILE A 114 5.62 -11.30 -15.61
N TYR A 115 4.76 -12.17 -15.09
CA TYR A 115 3.59 -11.80 -14.30
C TYR A 115 3.83 -11.88 -12.78
N ASP A 116 5.04 -12.24 -12.35
CA ASP A 116 5.40 -12.20 -10.92
C ASP A 116 5.43 -10.75 -10.41
N ARG A 117 4.92 -10.56 -9.19
CA ARG A 117 4.79 -9.24 -8.55
C ARG A 117 5.42 -9.25 -7.15
N PRO A 118 6.75 -9.45 -7.04
CA PRO A 118 7.41 -9.61 -5.74
C PRO A 118 7.47 -8.31 -4.93
N ASN A 119 7.38 -7.16 -5.57
CA ASN A 119 7.50 -5.84 -4.95
C ASN A 119 6.54 -4.82 -5.60
N ILE A 120 6.53 -3.60 -5.07
CA ILE A 120 5.66 -2.51 -5.55
C ILE A 120 5.98 -2.14 -7.00
N TYR A 121 7.25 -2.07 -7.38
CA TYR A 121 7.66 -1.78 -8.75
C TYR A 121 7.07 -2.79 -9.73
N GLU A 122 7.28 -4.09 -9.50
CA GLU A 122 6.76 -5.15 -10.36
C GLU A 122 5.21 -5.19 -10.37
N ALA A 123 4.57 -4.83 -9.25
CA ALA A 123 3.12 -4.71 -9.18
C ALA A 123 2.57 -3.52 -9.97
N THR A 124 3.39 -2.47 -10.15
CA THR A 124 2.99 -1.22 -10.80
C THR A 124 3.35 -1.22 -12.28
N ARG A 125 4.56 -1.70 -12.65
CA ARG A 125 5.12 -1.53 -14.00
C ARG A 125 4.36 -2.22 -15.11
N GLY A 126 3.57 -3.22 -14.85
CA GLY A 126 2.84 -3.93 -15.93
C GLY A 126 1.94 -5.03 -15.42
N TRP A 127 1.11 -5.60 -16.22
CA TRP A 127 0.78 -5.28 -17.62
C TRP A 127 -0.65 -4.75 -17.67
N TRP A 128 -0.83 -3.53 -18.12
CA TRP A 128 -2.07 -2.80 -17.99
C TRP A 128 -2.73 -2.53 -19.32
N VAL A 129 -4.05 -2.57 -19.36
CA VAL A 129 -4.84 -2.03 -20.45
C VAL A 129 -4.94 -0.53 -20.23
N LEU A 130 -4.25 0.26 -21.02
CA LEU A 130 -4.16 1.70 -20.86
C LEU A 130 -3.98 2.40 -22.22
N ASP A 131 -4.19 3.71 -22.23
CA ASP A 131 -3.89 4.56 -23.38
C ASP A 131 -2.37 4.84 -23.41
N LYS A 132 -1.71 4.32 -24.45
CA LYS A 132 -0.27 4.45 -24.61
C LYS A 132 0.18 5.91 -24.71
N ASN A 133 -0.55 6.72 -25.49
CA ASN A 133 -0.14 8.11 -25.73
C ASN A 133 -0.22 8.92 -24.43
N ARG A 134 -1.27 8.73 -23.62
CA ARG A 134 -1.40 9.37 -22.32
C ARG A 134 -0.34 8.86 -21.32
N ALA A 135 -0.02 7.58 -21.38
CA ALA A 135 1.02 7.00 -20.54
C ALA A 135 2.42 7.54 -20.89
N GLU A 136 2.75 7.66 -22.18
CA GLU A 136 4.01 8.24 -22.65
C GLU A 136 4.16 9.74 -22.32
N ASN A 137 3.03 10.46 -22.18
CA ASN A 137 3.01 11.86 -21.78
C ASN A 137 3.00 12.06 -20.26
N SER A 138 3.02 10.98 -19.47
CA SER A 138 3.07 11.09 -18.02
C SER A 138 4.51 11.24 -17.55
N ASP A 139 4.75 12.28 -16.74
CA ASP A 139 6.06 12.54 -16.13
C ASP A 139 6.36 11.49 -15.05
N PHE A 140 5.33 11.06 -14.29
CA PHE A 140 5.45 10.07 -13.23
C PHE A 140 4.33 9.04 -13.24
N VAL A 141 4.66 7.84 -12.76
CA VAL A 141 3.73 6.76 -12.46
C VAL A 141 3.66 6.57 -10.95
N LEU A 142 2.46 6.74 -10.38
CA LEU A 142 2.22 6.62 -8.95
C LEU A 142 1.57 5.27 -8.61
N ALA A 143 2.17 4.53 -7.71
CA ALA A 143 1.61 3.29 -7.19
C ALA A 143 0.62 3.59 -6.06
N GLU A 144 -0.67 3.41 -6.31
CA GLU A 144 -1.69 3.50 -5.27
C GLU A 144 -1.97 2.13 -4.67
N TYR A 145 -1.74 2.01 -3.37
CA TYR A 145 -2.08 0.83 -2.59
C TYR A 145 -2.96 1.22 -1.41
N LYS A 146 -4.17 0.64 -1.34
CA LYS A 146 -5.18 0.93 -0.31
C LYS A 146 -5.58 2.42 -0.25
N GLY A 147 -5.68 3.07 -1.39
CA GLY A 147 -6.07 4.47 -1.49
C GLY A 147 -4.92 5.47 -1.34
N VAL A 148 -3.73 5.03 -0.93
CA VAL A 148 -2.58 5.89 -0.62
C VAL A 148 -1.43 5.63 -1.60
N ILE A 149 -0.76 6.69 -2.03
CA ILE A 149 0.43 6.61 -2.90
C ILE A 149 1.60 6.05 -2.09
N ARG A 150 2.16 4.91 -2.54
CA ARG A 150 3.21 4.17 -1.85
C ARG A 150 4.56 4.17 -2.57
N ALA A 151 4.57 4.55 -3.83
CA ALA A 151 5.80 4.74 -4.59
C ALA A 151 5.53 5.70 -5.75
N VAL A 152 6.57 6.38 -6.19
CA VAL A 152 6.60 7.25 -7.36
C VAL A 152 7.69 6.74 -8.28
N PHE A 153 7.37 6.53 -9.55
CA PHE A 153 8.30 6.05 -10.57
C PHE A 153 8.41 7.05 -11.71
N GLU A 154 9.62 7.20 -12.25
CA GLU A 154 9.89 7.90 -13.49
C GLU A 154 9.94 6.86 -14.63
N PRO A 155 8.96 6.84 -15.56
CA PRO A 155 8.95 5.92 -16.67
C PRO A 155 9.96 6.39 -17.73
N ILE A 156 10.87 5.50 -18.14
CA ILE A 156 11.86 5.77 -19.20
C ILE A 156 11.33 5.28 -20.54
N LYS A 157 10.65 4.11 -20.54
CA LYS A 157 10.19 3.45 -21.76
C LYS A 157 8.93 2.65 -21.50
N TRP A 158 7.98 2.73 -22.41
CA TRP A 158 6.78 1.89 -22.43
C TRP A 158 6.95 0.71 -23.38
N VAL A 159 6.61 -0.48 -22.93
CA VAL A 159 6.79 -1.75 -23.63
C VAL A 159 5.45 -2.45 -23.74
N GLN A 160 5.15 -2.98 -24.94
CA GLN A 160 3.94 -3.77 -25.14
C GLN A 160 4.17 -5.23 -24.74
N ASP A 161 3.18 -5.83 -24.08
CA ASP A 161 3.14 -7.27 -23.84
C ASP A 161 2.82 -8.00 -25.15
N ILE A 162 3.86 -8.61 -25.74
CA ILE A 162 3.75 -9.34 -27.02
C ILE A 162 3.24 -10.78 -26.86
N GLU A 163 3.26 -11.32 -25.64
CA GLU A 163 2.79 -12.68 -25.36
C GLU A 163 1.26 -12.74 -25.27
N ASN A 164 0.62 -11.62 -24.94
CA ASN A 164 -0.82 -11.54 -24.87
C ASN A 164 -1.43 -11.22 -26.23
N ARG A 165 -1.89 -12.24 -26.95
CA ARG A 165 -2.48 -12.11 -28.29
C ARG A 165 -3.90 -11.47 -28.29
N GLY A 166 -4.47 -11.20 -27.14
CA GLY A 166 -5.80 -10.59 -26.98
C GLY A 166 -5.74 -9.06 -26.91
N VAL A 167 -6.09 -8.52 -25.74
CA VAL A 167 -6.09 -7.08 -25.50
C VAL A 167 -4.66 -6.56 -25.33
N LYS A 168 -4.32 -5.49 -26.05
CA LYS A 168 -3.00 -4.84 -25.93
C LYS A 168 -2.78 -4.37 -24.49
N ARG A 169 -1.69 -4.82 -23.89
CA ARG A 169 -1.27 -4.45 -22.55
C ARG A 169 0.08 -3.77 -22.60
N TRP A 170 0.29 -2.84 -21.69
CA TRP A 170 1.50 -2.03 -21.63
C TRP A 170 2.11 -2.11 -20.25
N GLY A 171 3.41 -2.14 -20.22
CA GLY A 171 4.23 -1.97 -19.03
C GLY A 171 5.28 -0.91 -19.27
N PHE A 172 5.92 -0.45 -18.20
CA PHE A 172 7.03 0.49 -18.32
C PHE A 172 8.32 -0.05 -17.71
N GLU A 173 9.43 0.44 -18.22
CA GLU A 173 10.76 0.37 -17.62
C GLU A 173 11.05 1.76 -17.06
N GLY A 174 11.56 1.82 -15.83
CA GLY A 174 11.83 3.07 -15.15
C GLY A 174 12.49 2.86 -13.81
N SER A 175 12.66 3.93 -13.06
CA SER A 175 13.26 3.92 -11.73
C SER A 175 12.36 4.55 -10.68
N GLU A 176 12.56 4.18 -9.42
CA GLU A 176 11.90 4.83 -8.30
C GLU A 176 12.48 6.23 -8.10
N VAL A 177 11.60 7.21 -7.94
CA VAL A 177 11.99 8.59 -7.69
C VAL A 177 12.51 8.72 -6.27
N THR A 178 13.69 9.33 -6.14
CA THR A 178 14.33 9.63 -4.84
C THR A 178 14.41 11.13 -4.55
N VAL A 179 13.98 11.97 -5.49
CA VAL A 179 13.97 13.43 -5.37
C VAL A 179 12.95 13.84 -4.33
N LYS A 180 13.42 14.45 -3.24
CA LYS A 180 12.61 14.77 -2.06
C LYS A 180 11.42 15.67 -2.40
N GLU A 181 11.62 16.68 -3.22
CA GLU A 181 10.60 17.66 -3.63
C GLU A 181 9.42 16.99 -4.33
N ILE A 182 9.66 15.96 -5.13
CA ILE A 182 8.62 15.18 -5.81
C ILE A 182 7.91 14.26 -4.83
N LEU A 183 8.68 13.61 -3.95
CA LEU A 183 8.13 12.74 -2.92
C LEU A 183 7.24 13.51 -1.94
N ASP A 184 7.63 14.70 -1.52
CA ASP A 184 6.85 15.57 -0.63
C ASP A 184 5.48 15.95 -1.25
N ILE A 185 5.40 16.04 -2.57
CA ILE A 185 4.13 16.32 -3.27
C ILE A 185 3.20 15.10 -3.26
N TYR A 186 3.73 13.91 -3.52
CA TYR A 186 2.90 12.76 -3.88
C TYR A 186 2.88 11.63 -2.85
N MET A 187 3.99 11.36 -2.16
CA MET A 187 4.11 10.21 -1.26
C MET A 187 3.18 10.30 -0.06
N ASN A 188 2.60 9.16 0.31
CA ASN A 188 1.71 9.01 1.46
C ASN A 188 0.46 9.91 1.42
N LYS A 189 0.07 10.41 0.25
CA LYS A 189 -1.20 11.12 0.06
C LYS A 189 -2.28 10.19 -0.45
N GLU A 190 -3.52 10.42 -0.01
CA GLU A 190 -4.70 9.72 -0.50
C GLU A 190 -5.03 10.22 -1.92
N VAL A 191 -5.25 9.29 -2.83
CA VAL A 191 -5.69 9.64 -4.19
C VAL A 191 -7.18 9.95 -4.18
N PRO A 192 -7.63 11.09 -4.77
CA PRO A 192 -9.04 11.45 -4.80
C PRO A 192 -9.92 10.32 -5.34
N LYS A 193 -10.96 9.94 -4.60
CA LYS A 193 -11.91 8.90 -5.00
C LYS A 193 -12.88 9.47 -6.01
N ILE A 194 -12.94 8.87 -7.19
CA ILE A 194 -13.97 9.18 -8.19
C ILE A 194 -15.05 8.11 -8.05
N ARG A 195 -16.26 8.53 -7.64
CA ARG A 195 -17.40 7.64 -7.42
C ARG A 195 -17.75 6.87 -8.70
N GLY A 196 -17.88 5.54 -8.60
CA GLY A 196 -18.22 4.67 -9.73
C GLY A 196 -17.05 4.26 -10.62
N MET A 197 -15.83 4.68 -10.33
CA MET A 197 -14.66 4.35 -11.14
C MET A 197 -14.04 3.01 -10.69
N ALA A 198 -14.26 1.96 -11.45
CA ALA A 198 -13.66 0.63 -11.22
C ALA A 198 -12.30 0.43 -11.92
N ASN A 199 -11.89 1.38 -12.79
CA ASN A 199 -10.66 1.28 -13.56
C ASN A 199 -9.45 1.51 -12.61
N PRO A 200 -8.45 0.58 -12.57
CA PRO A 200 -7.24 0.78 -11.77
C PRO A 200 -6.32 1.87 -12.32
N ILE A 201 -6.54 2.34 -13.56
CA ILE A 201 -5.73 3.33 -14.25
C ILE A 201 -6.41 4.69 -14.20
N ARG A 202 -5.71 5.72 -13.71
CA ARG A 202 -6.19 7.10 -13.67
C ARG A 202 -5.09 8.05 -14.13
N TYR A 203 -5.47 9.03 -14.94
CA TYR A 203 -4.57 10.06 -15.44
C TYR A 203 -4.97 11.40 -14.85
N PHE A 204 -3.98 12.15 -14.40
CA PHE A 204 -4.15 13.54 -13.96
C PHE A 204 -3.17 14.41 -14.72
N GLU A 205 -3.66 15.50 -15.26
CA GLU A 205 -2.85 16.47 -15.97
C GLU A 205 -2.39 17.57 -15.02
N LYS A 206 -1.18 18.07 -15.25
CA LYS A 206 -0.66 19.21 -14.47
C LYS A 206 -1.60 20.40 -14.53
N THR A 207 -1.86 20.99 -13.38
CA THR A 207 -2.65 22.24 -13.31
C THR A 207 -1.87 23.34 -14.02
N PRO A 208 -2.49 24.07 -14.96
CA PRO A 208 -1.84 25.20 -15.60
C PRO A 208 -1.40 26.22 -14.53
N THR A 209 -0.13 26.61 -14.57
CA THR A 209 0.36 27.69 -13.72
C THR A 209 -0.31 28.97 -14.21
N THR A 210 -1.30 29.49 -13.47
CA THR A 210 -1.86 30.82 -13.77
C THR A 210 -0.77 31.83 -13.45
N THR A 211 0.01 32.22 -14.45
CA THR A 211 0.87 33.39 -14.37
C THR A 211 -0.09 34.59 -14.27
N GLY A 212 -0.29 35.08 -13.05
CA GLY A 212 -0.97 36.36 -12.85
C GLY A 212 -0.15 37.45 -13.54
N TYR A 213 -0.80 38.14 -14.44
CA TYR A 213 -0.33 39.41 -14.99
C TYR A 213 -0.68 40.53 -14.00
#